data_59d0f619165e86b8af062e5d3e0cbe88
#
_entry.id   59d0f619165e86b8af062e5d3e0cbe88
#
_cell.length_a   1.000
_cell.length_b   1.000
_cell.length_c   1.000
_cell.angle_alpha   90.00
_cell.angle_beta   90.00
_cell.angle_gamma   90.00
#
_symmetry.space_group_name_H-M   'P 1'
#
loop_
_entity.id
_entity.type
_entity.pdbx_description
1 polymer ?
#
loop_
_entity_poly.entity_id
_entity_poly.type
_entity_poly.pdbx_seq_one_letter_code
_entity_poly.pdbx_strand_id
1 'polypeptide(L)'
;MLFSKEEYKQRLSKVQKMMQEKGIELLISHDTNNMNYLTGYDAWSFYYAQCVIVHVNANEPICFVRDQDAGGAFIKTYVKKENIIVYDEHYIHTWPKHPYDYLIKIIKDKKWDKLSIGLEMDAHYFTAFCYEKIKQGLPNAKIKDSERLVNWARLVK
;
A
#
# COMPACT_ATOMS: atom_id res chain seq x y z
N MET A 1 14.34 0.56 -13.20
CA MET A 1 12.98 0.02 -13.50
C MET A 1 13.08 -1.14 -14.48
N LEU A 2 12.31 -2.21 -14.26
CA LEU A 2 12.27 -3.38 -15.15
C LEU A 2 11.28 -3.19 -16.33
N PHE A 3 10.30 -2.32 -16.16
CA PHE A 3 9.24 -2.07 -17.16
C PHE A 3 9.10 -0.56 -17.42
N SER A 4 8.44 -0.19 -18.52
CA SER A 4 8.16 1.20 -18.83
C SER A 4 7.14 1.83 -17.86
N LYS A 5 7.11 3.16 -17.79
CA LYS A 5 6.09 3.87 -16.99
C LYS A 5 4.68 3.60 -17.50
N GLU A 6 4.54 3.45 -18.80
CA GLU A 6 3.28 3.13 -19.47
C GLU A 6 2.74 1.78 -19.03
N GLU A 7 3.61 0.77 -18.94
CA GLU A 7 3.26 -0.56 -18.43
C GLU A 7 2.76 -0.47 -16.98
N TYR A 8 3.45 0.24 -16.09
CA TYR A 8 3.00 0.42 -14.70
C TYR A 8 1.67 1.16 -14.61
N LYS A 9 1.41 2.15 -15.46
CA LYS A 9 0.12 2.84 -15.54
C LYS A 9 -1.00 1.90 -15.98
N GLN A 10 -0.75 1.02 -16.95
CA GLN A 10 -1.72 0.02 -17.40
C GLN A 10 -2.05 -0.97 -16.25
N ARG A 11 -1.04 -1.42 -15.51
CA ARG A 11 -1.22 -2.27 -14.32
C ARG A 11 -2.05 -1.58 -13.25
N LEU A 12 -1.75 -0.32 -12.97
CA LEU A 12 -2.53 0.50 -12.03
C LEU A 12 -3.99 0.60 -12.48
N SER A 13 -4.24 0.95 -13.75
CA SER A 13 -5.59 1.05 -14.31
C SER A 13 -6.36 -0.26 -14.22
N LYS A 14 -5.69 -1.40 -14.48
CA LYS A 14 -6.29 -2.73 -14.32
C LYS A 14 -6.73 -2.98 -12.88
N VAL A 15 -5.86 -2.69 -11.91
CA VAL A 15 -6.16 -2.83 -10.48
C VAL A 15 -7.30 -1.89 -10.07
N GLN A 16 -7.28 -0.63 -10.49
CA GLN A 16 -8.33 0.34 -10.18
C GLN A 16 -9.70 -0.08 -10.73
N LYS A 17 -9.76 -0.64 -11.94
CA LYS A 17 -10.99 -1.21 -12.48
C LYS A 17 -11.53 -2.34 -11.58
N MET A 18 -10.68 -3.26 -11.17
CA MET A 18 -11.07 -4.34 -10.26
C MET A 18 -11.49 -3.82 -8.87
N MET A 19 -10.86 -2.74 -8.38
CA MET A 19 -11.27 -2.06 -7.16
C MET A 19 -12.69 -1.49 -7.30
N GLN A 20 -13.01 -0.84 -8.41
CA GLN A 20 -14.34 -0.30 -8.70
C GLN A 20 -15.39 -1.41 -8.70
N GLU A 21 -15.13 -2.53 -9.38
CA GLU A 21 -16.02 -3.69 -9.43
C GLU A 21 -16.31 -4.28 -8.03
N LYS A 22 -15.33 -4.21 -7.11
CA LYS A 22 -15.46 -4.68 -5.71
C LYS A 22 -15.92 -3.59 -4.73
N GLY A 23 -16.14 -2.37 -5.19
CA GLY A 23 -16.49 -1.23 -4.33
C GLY A 23 -15.39 -0.91 -3.31
N ILE A 24 -14.13 -0.99 -3.71
CA ILE A 24 -12.94 -0.58 -2.95
C ILE A 24 -12.50 0.78 -3.47
N GLU A 25 -12.43 1.78 -2.58
CA GLU A 25 -12.00 3.13 -2.92
C GLU A 25 -10.52 3.37 -2.61
N LEU A 26 -10.01 2.68 -1.58
CA LEU A 26 -8.61 2.70 -1.18
C LEU A 26 -8.12 1.27 -0.97
N LEU A 27 -7.06 0.87 -1.65
CA LEU A 27 -6.41 -0.42 -1.46
C LEU A 27 -5.09 -0.23 -0.73
N ILE A 28 -4.85 -1.03 0.30
CA ILE A 28 -3.57 -1.10 1.01
C ILE A 28 -2.97 -2.49 0.73
N SER A 29 -1.98 -2.54 -0.14
CA SER A 29 -1.34 -3.76 -0.60
C SER A 29 -0.03 -4.00 0.14
N HIS A 30 0.12 -5.16 0.74
CA HIS A 30 1.24 -5.54 1.63
C HIS A 30 2.13 -6.64 1.05
N ASP A 31 1.59 -7.46 0.14
CA ASP A 31 2.37 -8.51 -0.53
C ASP A 31 3.49 -7.88 -1.36
N THR A 32 4.72 -8.30 -1.12
CA THR A 32 5.90 -7.72 -1.78
C THR A 32 5.86 -7.84 -3.30
N ASN A 33 5.30 -8.94 -3.81
CA ASN A 33 5.15 -9.11 -5.26
C ASN A 33 4.07 -8.18 -5.84
N ASN A 34 3.03 -7.88 -5.05
CA ASN A 34 2.00 -6.92 -5.42
C ASN A 34 2.55 -5.49 -5.40
N MET A 35 3.34 -5.15 -4.38
CA MET A 35 4.05 -3.87 -4.31
C MET A 35 4.97 -3.69 -5.52
N ASN A 36 5.75 -4.71 -5.88
CA ASN A 36 6.60 -4.68 -7.07
C ASN A 36 5.79 -4.53 -8.36
N TYR A 37 4.69 -5.27 -8.51
CA TYR A 37 3.80 -5.18 -9.67
C TYR A 37 3.26 -3.77 -9.86
N LEU A 38 2.85 -3.12 -8.77
CA LEU A 38 2.23 -1.80 -8.77
C LEU A 38 3.22 -0.65 -8.96
N THR A 39 4.48 -0.80 -8.53
CA THR A 39 5.41 0.32 -8.40
C THR A 39 6.80 0.08 -8.96
N GLY A 40 7.20 -1.17 -9.10
CA GLY A 40 8.58 -1.57 -9.36
C GLY A 40 9.44 -1.64 -8.10
N TYR A 41 8.87 -1.38 -6.92
CA TYR A 41 9.59 -1.46 -5.66
C TYR A 41 9.86 -2.92 -5.29
N ASP A 42 11.11 -3.27 -5.30
CA ASP A 42 11.62 -4.55 -4.88
C ASP A 42 12.01 -4.46 -3.39
N ALA A 43 11.00 -4.60 -2.54
CA ALA A 43 11.12 -4.37 -1.10
C ALA A 43 11.94 -5.48 -0.43
N TRP A 44 13.16 -5.18 0.00
CA TRP A 44 14.00 -6.13 0.71
C TRP A 44 13.54 -6.35 2.16
N SER A 45 13.18 -5.28 2.88
CA SER A 45 12.74 -5.36 4.29
C SER A 45 11.25 -5.67 4.43
N PHE A 46 10.75 -6.62 3.67
CA PHE A 46 9.36 -7.06 3.65
C PHE A 46 8.81 -7.50 5.01
N TYR A 47 9.66 -7.85 5.94
CA TYR A 47 9.32 -8.25 7.32
C TYR A 47 9.01 -7.06 8.24
N TYR A 48 9.21 -5.84 7.79
CA TYR A 48 8.70 -4.62 8.44
C TYR A 48 7.42 -4.15 7.78
N ALA A 49 6.63 -3.36 8.51
CA ALA A 49 5.38 -2.83 8.00
C ALA A 49 5.63 -1.84 6.85
N GLN A 50 5.43 -2.30 5.62
CA GLN A 50 5.49 -1.53 4.38
C GLN A 50 4.26 -1.83 3.55
N CYS A 51 3.83 -0.90 2.72
CA CYS A 51 2.71 -1.12 1.82
C CYS A 51 2.74 -0.17 0.62
N VAL A 52 1.94 -0.52 -0.37
CA VAL A 52 1.55 0.38 -1.46
C VAL A 52 0.09 0.73 -1.31
N ILE A 53 -0.21 2.03 -1.35
CA ILE A 53 -1.57 2.55 -1.23
C ILE A 53 -2.04 2.95 -2.63
N VAL A 54 -3.16 2.41 -3.05
CA VAL A 54 -3.83 2.76 -4.32
C VAL A 54 -5.17 3.40 -4.01
N HIS A 55 -5.32 4.67 -4.37
CA HIS A 55 -6.64 5.29 -4.41
C HIS A 55 -7.28 5.06 -5.79
N VAL A 56 -8.56 4.74 -5.83
CA VAL A 56 -9.27 4.31 -7.05
C VAL A 56 -9.21 5.32 -8.21
N ASN A 57 -9.03 6.60 -7.91
CA ASN A 57 -8.94 7.68 -8.89
C ASN A 57 -7.55 8.33 -8.97
N ALA A 58 -6.53 7.75 -8.35
CA ALA A 58 -5.19 8.34 -8.37
C ALA A 58 -4.46 8.01 -9.69
N ASN A 59 -3.62 8.95 -10.14
CA ASN A 59 -2.75 8.74 -11.31
C ASN A 59 -1.49 7.91 -10.99
N GLU A 60 -1.13 7.81 -9.72
CA GLU A 60 0.01 7.06 -9.22
C GLU A 60 -0.31 6.47 -7.84
N PRO A 61 0.25 5.32 -7.48
CA PRO A 61 0.17 4.79 -6.12
C PRO A 61 1.11 5.56 -5.17
N ILE A 62 0.93 5.34 -3.87
CA ILE A 62 1.83 5.83 -2.84
C ILE A 62 2.61 4.64 -2.29
N CYS A 63 3.94 4.78 -2.21
CA CYS A 63 4.80 3.84 -1.50
C CYS A 63 4.97 4.30 -0.06
N PHE A 64 4.60 3.46 0.90
CA PHE A 64 4.84 3.67 2.32
C PHE A 64 5.95 2.74 2.77
N VAL A 65 7.12 3.30 3.07
CA VAL A 65 8.37 2.55 3.24
C VAL A 65 9.12 2.96 4.50
N ARG A 66 9.94 2.04 5.00
CA ARG A 66 10.85 2.27 6.10
C ARG A 66 12.01 3.20 5.68
N ASP A 67 12.48 4.06 6.59
CA ASP A 67 13.56 5.03 6.30
C ASP A 67 14.84 4.35 5.82
N GLN A 68 15.29 3.31 6.49
CA GLN A 68 16.49 2.56 6.13
C GLN A 68 16.47 2.03 4.68
N ASP A 69 15.29 1.75 4.15
CA ASP A 69 15.09 1.13 2.82
C ASP A 69 14.57 2.10 1.76
N ALA A 70 14.29 3.34 2.16
CA ALA A 70 13.70 4.37 1.29
C ALA A 70 14.54 4.64 0.03
N GLY A 71 15.86 4.53 0.12
CA GLY A 71 16.76 4.66 -1.03
C GLY A 71 16.40 3.72 -2.18
N GLY A 72 16.00 2.49 -1.88
CA GLY A 72 15.52 1.52 -2.87
C GLY A 72 14.24 1.98 -3.57
N ALA A 73 13.29 2.55 -2.83
CA ALA A 73 12.06 3.08 -3.39
C ALA A 73 12.32 4.27 -4.33
N PHE A 74 13.19 5.20 -3.93
CA PHE A 74 13.55 6.36 -4.77
C PHE A 74 14.26 6.00 -6.07
N ILE A 75 15.02 4.91 -6.09
CA ILE A 75 15.83 4.51 -7.26
C ILE A 75 15.02 3.57 -8.18
N LYS A 76 14.28 2.62 -7.62
CA LYS A 76 13.68 1.51 -8.37
C LYS A 76 12.28 1.78 -8.87
N THR A 77 11.51 2.67 -8.22
CA THR A 77 10.11 2.90 -8.59
C THR A 77 9.95 3.93 -9.72
N TYR A 78 8.82 3.85 -10.43
CA TYR A 78 8.41 4.90 -11.36
C TYR A 78 7.66 6.05 -10.68
N VAL A 79 7.31 5.84 -9.42
CA VAL A 79 6.49 6.74 -8.61
C VAL A 79 7.24 8.03 -8.33
N LYS A 80 6.56 9.16 -8.36
CA LYS A 80 7.17 10.45 -8.02
C LYS A 80 7.61 10.50 -6.57
N LYS A 81 8.66 11.27 -6.29
CA LYS A 81 9.24 11.38 -4.95
C LYS A 81 8.24 11.79 -3.87
N GLU A 82 7.30 12.69 -4.22
CA GLU A 82 6.24 13.13 -3.31
C GLU A 82 5.23 12.03 -2.92
N ASN A 83 5.18 10.94 -3.69
CA ASN A 83 4.36 9.76 -3.42
C ASN A 83 5.16 8.61 -2.77
N ILE A 84 6.40 8.86 -2.39
CA ILE A 84 7.21 7.93 -1.57
C ILE A 84 7.23 8.50 -0.16
N ILE A 85 6.44 7.91 0.71
CA ILE A 85 6.31 8.33 2.10
C ILE A 85 7.18 7.45 2.97
N VAL A 86 8.10 8.08 3.65
CA VAL A 86 9.10 7.43 4.50
C VAL A 86 8.68 7.59 5.95
N TYR A 87 8.59 6.50 6.70
CA TYR A 87 8.38 6.55 8.13
C TYR A 87 9.68 6.35 8.90
N ASP A 88 9.81 7.07 10.00
CA ASP A 88 10.99 7.11 10.84
C ASP A 88 11.18 5.80 11.65
N GLU A 89 12.44 5.44 11.92
CA GLU A 89 12.82 4.24 12.67
C GLU A 89 12.26 4.21 14.10
N HIS A 90 11.90 5.36 14.68
CA HIS A 90 11.31 5.40 16.03
C HIS A 90 9.92 4.73 16.13
N TYR A 91 9.30 4.35 15.00
CA TYR A 91 8.09 3.54 14.98
C TYR A 91 8.37 2.04 15.09
N ILE A 92 9.64 1.62 14.96
CA ILE A 92 10.02 0.20 14.94
C ILE A 92 10.43 -0.27 16.33
N HIS A 93 9.86 -1.39 16.78
CA HIS A 93 10.14 -2.00 18.09
C HIS A 93 9.97 -1.06 19.29
N THR A 94 9.15 -0.02 19.16
CA THR A 94 8.96 1.02 20.19
C THR A 94 7.50 1.02 20.68
N TRP A 95 7.14 0.00 21.45
CA TRP A 95 5.78 -0.09 22.01
C TRP A 95 5.40 1.18 22.81
N PRO A 96 4.17 1.71 22.64
CA PRO A 96 3.06 1.23 21.80
C PRO A 96 3.06 1.77 20.38
N LYS A 97 4.11 2.43 19.94
CA LYS A 97 4.23 3.00 18.59
C LYS A 97 4.33 1.90 17.52
N HIS A 98 3.74 2.17 16.36
CA HIS A 98 3.78 1.28 15.21
C HIS A 98 3.80 2.08 13.91
N PRO A 99 4.46 1.64 12.84
CA PRO A 99 4.46 2.37 11.55
C PRO A 99 3.06 2.73 11.05
N TYR A 100 2.06 1.92 11.36
CA TYR A 100 0.68 2.19 10.98
C TYR A 100 0.02 3.35 11.72
N ASP A 101 0.56 3.81 12.84
CA ASP A 101 0.10 5.06 13.43
C ASP A 101 0.38 6.25 12.49
N TYR A 102 1.53 6.22 11.79
CA TYR A 102 1.86 7.20 10.78
C TYR A 102 1.05 7.01 9.49
N LEU A 103 0.86 5.77 9.04
CA LEU A 103 -0.01 5.46 7.90
C LEU A 103 -1.43 5.99 8.09
N ILE A 104 -2.02 5.78 9.28
CA ILE A 104 -3.35 6.26 9.66
C ILE A 104 -3.40 7.79 9.61
N LYS A 105 -2.36 8.46 10.12
CA LYS A 105 -2.26 9.92 10.04
C LYS A 105 -2.30 10.39 8.58
N ILE A 106 -1.54 9.77 7.68
CA ILE A 106 -1.53 10.09 6.24
C ILE A 106 -2.92 9.93 5.62
N ILE A 107 -3.61 8.82 5.92
CA ILE A 107 -4.96 8.54 5.42
C ILE A 107 -5.93 9.64 5.88
N LYS A 108 -5.84 10.07 7.15
CA LYS A 108 -6.66 11.17 7.69
C LYS A 108 -6.33 12.52 7.07
N ASP A 109 -5.06 12.85 6.93
CA ASP A 109 -4.60 14.11 6.32
C ASP A 109 -5.11 14.25 4.86
N LYS A 110 -5.19 13.11 4.15
CA LYS A 110 -5.76 13.03 2.80
C LYS A 110 -7.30 12.96 2.77
N LYS A 111 -7.97 12.94 3.92
CA LYS A 111 -9.44 12.80 4.06
C LYS A 111 -9.98 11.48 3.47
N TRP A 112 -9.21 10.42 3.58
CA TRP A 112 -9.56 9.07 3.11
C TRP A 112 -10.08 8.16 4.22
N ASP A 113 -10.23 8.68 5.42
CA ASP A 113 -10.62 7.98 6.65
C ASP A 113 -12.07 7.47 6.68
N LYS A 114 -12.87 7.81 5.65
CA LYS A 114 -14.27 7.37 5.49
C LYS A 114 -14.50 6.45 4.29
N LEU A 115 -13.42 6.16 3.53
CA LEU A 115 -13.51 5.37 2.32
C LEU A 115 -13.71 3.88 2.62
N SER A 116 -14.13 3.15 1.58
CA SER A 116 -14.11 1.69 1.57
C SER A 116 -12.68 1.21 1.32
N ILE A 117 -12.05 0.66 2.37
CA ILE A 117 -10.64 0.27 2.37
C ILE A 117 -10.51 -1.24 2.20
N GLY A 118 -9.88 -1.66 1.11
CA GLY A 118 -9.49 -3.05 0.87
C GLY A 118 -8.11 -3.33 1.47
N LEU A 119 -8.01 -4.41 2.23
CA LEU A 119 -6.77 -4.90 2.82
C LEU A 119 -6.45 -6.28 2.25
N GLU A 120 -5.17 -6.58 2.05
CA GLU A 120 -4.70 -7.94 1.73
C GLU A 120 -4.60 -8.76 3.03
N MET A 121 -5.74 -9.23 3.54
CA MET A 121 -5.83 -9.88 4.85
C MET A 121 -5.09 -11.21 4.91
N ASP A 122 -4.85 -11.85 3.77
CA ASP A 122 -4.11 -13.11 3.64
C ASP A 122 -2.63 -12.89 3.21
N ALA A 123 -2.12 -11.66 3.28
CA ALA A 123 -0.72 -11.38 3.01
C ALA A 123 0.17 -11.76 4.21
N HIS A 124 1.29 -12.43 3.94
CA HIS A 124 2.19 -12.99 4.95
C HIS A 124 2.67 -11.97 6.00
N TYR A 125 2.91 -10.74 5.57
CA TYR A 125 3.49 -9.68 6.41
C TYR A 125 2.46 -8.67 6.92
N PHE A 126 1.18 -8.91 6.67
CA PHE A 126 0.09 -8.15 7.26
C PHE A 126 -0.37 -8.85 8.54
N THR A 127 0.12 -8.37 9.68
CA THR A 127 -0.17 -9.00 10.96
C THR A 127 -1.54 -8.61 11.51
N ALA A 128 -2.08 -9.43 12.43
CA ALA A 128 -3.30 -9.09 13.17
C ALA A 128 -3.18 -7.73 13.88
N PHE A 129 -1.98 -7.38 14.37
CA PHE A 129 -1.74 -6.09 15.00
C PHE A 129 -1.87 -4.92 14.01
N CYS A 130 -1.39 -5.08 12.77
CA CYS A 130 -1.60 -4.08 11.72
C CYS A 130 -3.09 -3.86 11.43
N TYR A 131 -3.86 -4.94 11.37
CA TYR A 131 -5.32 -4.88 11.18
C TYR A 131 -6.01 -4.13 12.32
N GLU A 132 -5.69 -4.48 13.57
CA GLU A 132 -6.28 -3.80 14.74
C GLU A 132 -5.93 -2.31 14.78
N LYS A 133 -4.69 -1.93 14.44
CA LYS A 133 -4.29 -0.53 14.33
C LYS A 133 -5.15 0.22 13.30
N ILE A 134 -5.32 -0.33 12.11
CA ILE A 134 -6.16 0.28 11.06
C ILE A 134 -7.60 0.42 11.54
N LYS A 135 -8.17 -0.64 12.09
CA LYS A 135 -9.55 -0.68 12.56
C LYS A 135 -9.83 0.36 13.65
N GLN A 136 -8.93 0.44 14.64
CA GLN A 136 -9.04 1.42 15.73
C GLN A 136 -8.78 2.85 15.27
N GLY A 137 -7.78 3.02 14.39
CA GLY A 137 -7.37 4.32 13.90
C GLY A 137 -8.33 4.95 12.87
N LEU A 138 -9.09 4.13 12.14
CA LEU A 138 -10.01 4.54 11.08
C LEU A 138 -11.44 4.03 11.34
N PRO A 139 -12.08 4.42 12.46
CA PRO A 139 -13.37 3.85 12.88
C PRO A 139 -14.53 4.15 11.91
N ASN A 140 -14.37 5.14 11.03
CA ASN A 140 -15.39 5.53 10.05
C ASN A 140 -15.17 4.89 8.66
N ALA A 141 -14.05 4.18 8.46
CA ALA A 141 -13.77 3.48 7.22
C ALA A 141 -14.55 2.16 7.13
N LYS A 142 -14.93 1.79 5.91
CA LYS A 142 -15.49 0.45 5.63
C LYS A 142 -14.36 -0.50 5.26
N ILE A 143 -13.84 -1.22 6.24
CA ILE A 143 -12.72 -2.15 6.03
C ILE A 143 -13.26 -3.49 5.51
N LYS A 144 -12.64 -4.00 4.45
CA LYS A 144 -12.93 -5.31 3.87
C LYS A 144 -11.66 -6.02 3.39
N ASP A 145 -11.74 -7.32 3.22
CA ASP A 145 -10.71 -8.07 2.51
C ASP A 145 -10.72 -7.69 1.01
N SER A 146 -9.56 -7.48 0.45
CA SER A 146 -9.39 -7.27 -0.99
C SER A 146 -9.47 -8.55 -1.82
N GLU A 147 -9.56 -9.73 -1.17
CA GLU A 147 -9.69 -11.04 -1.80
C GLU A 147 -8.59 -11.31 -2.84
N ARG A 148 -7.35 -10.96 -2.50
CA ARG A 148 -6.18 -11.11 -3.38
C ARG A 148 -6.30 -10.38 -4.73
N LEU A 149 -6.97 -9.23 -4.75
CA LEU A 149 -7.27 -8.46 -5.95
C LEU A 149 -6.03 -8.26 -6.86
N VAL A 150 -4.90 -7.82 -6.28
CA VAL A 150 -3.68 -7.58 -7.06
C VAL A 150 -3.07 -8.89 -7.56
N ASN A 151 -3.15 -9.97 -6.79
CA ASN A 151 -2.70 -11.28 -7.24
C ASN A 151 -3.46 -11.72 -8.50
N TRP A 152 -4.77 -11.54 -8.54
CA TRP A 152 -5.59 -11.81 -9.73
C TRP A 152 -5.25 -10.88 -10.89
N ALA A 153 -4.99 -9.59 -10.61
CA ALA A 153 -4.57 -8.65 -11.64
C ALA A 153 -3.24 -9.03 -12.30
N ARG A 154 -2.32 -9.66 -11.53
CA ARG A 154 -1.00 -10.10 -11.99
C ARG A 154 -1.05 -11.34 -12.90
N LEU A 155 -2.12 -12.10 -12.87
CA LEU A 155 -2.22 -13.27 -13.74
C LEU A 155 -2.19 -12.82 -15.20
N VAL A 156 -1.15 -13.27 -15.89
CA VAL A 156 -1.03 -13.12 -17.34
C VAL A 156 -1.90 -14.20 -18.00
N LYS A 157 -2.75 -13.80 -18.90
CA LYS A 157 -3.53 -14.71 -19.73
C LYS A 157 -3.28 -14.40 -21.19
#